data_b69d3265cf934ed369958bd36ac28635
#
_entry.id   b69d3265cf934ed369958bd36ac28635
#
_cell.length_a   1.000
_cell.length_b   1.000
_cell.length_c   1.000
_cell.angle_alpha   90.00
_cell.angle_beta   90.00
_cell.angle_gamma   90.00
#
_symmetry.space_group_name_H-M   'P 1'
#
loop_
_entity.id
_entity.type
_entity.pdbx_description
1 polymer ?
#
loop_
_entity_poly.entity_id
_entity_poly.type
_entity_poly.pdbx_seq_one_letter_code
_entity_poly.pdbx_strand_id
1 'polypeptide(L)'
;MQKFGGVVIPMQQSLDKEELKKITYLIGTADGICAMQKLPVKEPFDKKTEGFLNEVSKILMADKRVKIYSDVMTFAFWIRKANIEQLKRRFKRKDNDICLGKGLAFHIAPSNVPVNFAFSLVVGLLTGNSNIVRVPSKEFGQVKIIVEAMQKALLKPEYREINSYIALIRYERDRQINNVLSKMSDIRVIWGGDSTIEELRHSAIPPRCTEITFADRYSLAVIDADVYLGIKEKDRVAENFYNDTYFSDQNACTSPRVIIWTGKKKEEAKQVFWEKLYTLVEQKYVFQPIKAINKLTSAC
;
A
#
# COMPACT_ATOMS: atom_id res chain seq x y z
N MET A 1 -23.33 -8.23 -31.85
CA MET A 1 -23.60 -6.79 -31.80
C MET A 1 -25.02 -6.58 -31.29
N GLN A 2 -25.19 -6.02 -30.08
CA GLN A 2 -26.50 -5.63 -29.59
C GLN A 2 -26.69 -4.13 -29.79
N LYS A 3 -27.84 -3.73 -30.35
CA LYS A 3 -28.22 -2.31 -30.52
C LYS A 3 -28.96 -1.84 -29.26
N PHE A 4 -28.41 -0.87 -28.56
CA PHE A 4 -29.13 -0.09 -27.56
C PHE A 4 -29.05 1.39 -27.95
N GLY A 5 -30.21 2.01 -28.19
CA GLY A 5 -30.34 3.48 -28.40
C GLY A 5 -29.45 4.08 -29.49
N GLY A 6 -29.29 3.42 -30.66
CA GLY A 6 -28.55 3.96 -31.79
C GLY A 6 -27.02 3.91 -31.72
N VAL A 7 -26.43 3.50 -30.58
CA VAL A 7 -24.98 3.31 -30.41
C VAL A 7 -24.68 1.82 -30.45
N VAL A 8 -23.86 1.40 -31.41
CA VAL A 8 -23.36 0.02 -31.49
C VAL A 8 -22.24 -0.14 -30.48
N ILE A 9 -22.52 -0.74 -29.32
CA ILE A 9 -21.49 -1.11 -28.33
C ILE A 9 -20.91 -2.47 -28.75
N PRO A 10 -19.59 -2.61 -28.90
CA PRO A 10 -18.97 -3.92 -29.12
C PRO A 10 -19.35 -4.88 -27.99
N MET A 11 -19.70 -6.12 -28.36
CA MET A 11 -20.17 -7.15 -27.41
C MET A 11 -19.22 -7.34 -26.21
N GLN A 12 -17.90 -7.24 -26.42
CA GLN A 12 -16.88 -7.30 -25.37
C GLN A 12 -17.00 -6.15 -24.36
N GLN A 13 -17.26 -4.91 -24.81
CA GLN A 13 -17.42 -3.76 -23.90
C GLN A 13 -18.67 -3.86 -23.04
N SER A 14 -19.74 -4.52 -23.52
CA SER A 14 -20.94 -4.77 -22.74
C SER A 14 -20.71 -5.82 -21.65
N LEU A 15 -19.95 -6.90 -21.95
CA LEU A 15 -19.59 -7.92 -20.99
C LEU A 15 -18.65 -7.36 -19.90
N ASP A 16 -17.66 -6.55 -20.28
CA ASP A 16 -16.76 -5.90 -19.34
C ASP A 16 -17.52 -5.01 -18.33
N LYS A 17 -18.57 -4.29 -18.79
CA LYS A 17 -19.41 -3.46 -17.92
C LYS A 17 -20.25 -4.30 -16.95
N GLU A 18 -20.77 -5.44 -17.36
CA GLU A 18 -21.55 -6.33 -16.47
C GLU A 18 -20.66 -6.89 -15.35
N GLU A 19 -19.41 -7.27 -15.65
CA GLU A 19 -18.46 -7.71 -14.63
C GLU A 19 -18.17 -6.59 -13.60
N LEU A 20 -18.02 -5.35 -14.06
CA LEU A 20 -17.77 -4.21 -13.18
C LEU A 20 -18.95 -3.88 -12.26
N LYS A 21 -20.19 -4.26 -12.60
CA LYS A 21 -21.37 -4.08 -11.72
C LYS A 21 -21.34 -5.02 -10.50
N LYS A 22 -20.60 -6.12 -10.54
CA LYS A 22 -20.46 -7.07 -9.42
C LYS A 22 -19.54 -6.57 -8.31
N ILE A 23 -18.86 -5.46 -8.53
CA ILE A 23 -17.87 -4.88 -7.63
C ILE A 23 -18.55 -4.00 -6.58
N THR A 24 -18.11 -4.08 -5.33
CA THR A 24 -18.43 -3.11 -4.29
C THR A 24 -17.50 -1.91 -4.40
N TYR A 25 -18.07 -0.73 -4.59
CA TYR A 25 -17.33 0.52 -4.72
C TYR A 25 -17.28 1.24 -3.37
N LEU A 26 -16.10 1.47 -2.84
CA LEU A 26 -15.87 2.32 -1.69
C LEU A 26 -15.65 3.78 -2.13
N ILE A 27 -14.98 3.99 -3.25
CA ILE A 27 -14.85 5.27 -3.98
C ILE A 27 -14.92 4.95 -5.47
N GLY A 28 -15.60 5.80 -6.24
CA GLY A 28 -15.78 5.61 -7.67
C GLY A 28 -17.04 4.84 -8.06
N THR A 29 -17.19 4.52 -9.33
CA THR A 29 -18.31 3.79 -9.92
C THR A 29 -17.85 2.96 -11.12
N ALA A 30 -18.67 2.04 -11.63
CA ALA A 30 -18.38 1.26 -12.83
C ALA A 30 -18.14 2.15 -14.05
N ASP A 31 -19.00 3.17 -14.26
CA ASP A 31 -18.81 4.13 -15.36
C ASP A 31 -17.57 5.00 -15.17
N GLY A 32 -17.25 5.36 -13.92
CA GLY A 32 -16.02 6.05 -13.55
C GLY A 32 -14.78 5.25 -13.95
N ILE A 33 -14.72 3.96 -13.65
CA ILE A 33 -13.62 3.08 -14.06
C ILE A 33 -13.47 3.05 -15.59
N CYS A 34 -14.57 2.91 -16.33
CA CYS A 34 -14.52 2.93 -17.79
C CYS A 34 -14.01 4.28 -18.35
N ALA A 35 -14.30 5.39 -17.67
CA ALA A 35 -13.82 6.71 -18.05
C ALA A 35 -12.33 6.93 -17.74
N MET A 36 -11.78 6.25 -16.74
CA MET A 36 -10.38 6.43 -16.29
C MET A 36 -9.35 6.20 -17.40
N GLN A 37 -9.60 5.30 -18.36
CA GLN A 37 -8.70 5.05 -19.49
C GLN A 37 -8.51 6.27 -20.41
N LYS A 38 -9.44 7.22 -20.38
CA LYS A 38 -9.43 8.42 -21.21
C LYS A 38 -8.98 9.67 -20.45
N LEU A 39 -8.70 9.55 -19.16
CA LEU A 39 -8.23 10.69 -18.38
C LEU A 39 -6.81 11.09 -18.81
N PRO A 40 -6.54 12.38 -18.87
CA PRO A 40 -5.19 12.85 -19.12
C PRO A 40 -4.28 12.43 -17.96
N VAL A 41 -3.07 11.98 -18.28
CA VAL A 41 -2.03 11.76 -17.28
C VAL A 41 -1.57 13.08 -16.70
N LYS A 42 -1.14 13.07 -15.45
CA LYS A 42 -0.63 14.25 -14.76
C LYS A 42 0.90 14.21 -14.66
N GLU A 43 1.48 15.35 -14.39
CA GLU A 43 2.88 15.39 -13.95
C GLU A 43 3.03 14.77 -12.55
N PRO A 44 4.14 14.10 -12.26
CA PRO A 44 4.44 13.67 -10.91
C PRO A 44 4.44 14.85 -9.94
N PHE A 45 3.87 14.61 -8.76
CA PHE A 45 3.69 15.63 -7.72
C PHE A 45 2.85 16.84 -8.20
N ASP A 46 1.75 16.57 -8.94
CA ASP A 46 0.76 17.58 -9.28
C ASP A 46 0.24 18.29 -8.03
N LYS A 47 0.16 19.63 -8.08
CA LYS A 47 -0.21 20.47 -6.93
C LYS A 47 -1.58 20.15 -6.31
N LYS A 48 -2.57 19.78 -7.14
CA LYS A 48 -3.89 19.40 -6.64
C LYS A 48 -3.83 18.07 -5.91
N THR A 49 -3.05 17.12 -6.41
CA THR A 49 -2.79 15.83 -5.76
C THR A 49 -2.08 16.03 -4.42
N GLU A 50 -1.03 16.84 -4.37
CA GLU A 50 -0.33 17.18 -3.12
C GLU A 50 -1.28 17.81 -2.10
N GLY A 51 -2.14 18.74 -2.54
CA GLY A 51 -3.14 19.40 -1.71
C GLY A 51 -4.18 18.43 -1.14
N PHE A 52 -4.71 17.54 -2.00
CA PHE A 52 -5.66 16.48 -1.59
C PHE A 52 -5.06 15.57 -0.52
N LEU A 53 -3.85 15.06 -0.74
CA LEU A 53 -3.18 14.17 0.21
C LEU A 53 -2.92 14.86 1.56
N ASN A 54 -2.50 16.13 1.55
CA ASN A 54 -2.34 16.90 2.76
C ASN A 54 -3.66 17.14 3.49
N GLU A 55 -4.78 17.30 2.78
CA GLU A 55 -6.10 17.41 3.38
C GLU A 55 -6.54 16.08 4.02
N VAL A 56 -6.35 14.95 3.34
CA VAL A 56 -6.58 13.61 3.92
C VAL A 56 -5.74 13.43 5.19
N SER A 57 -4.46 13.84 5.18
CA SER A 57 -3.60 13.82 6.37
C SER A 57 -4.21 14.59 7.54
N LYS A 58 -4.66 15.83 7.32
CA LYS A 58 -5.28 16.66 8.36
C LYS A 58 -6.54 16.01 8.94
N ILE A 59 -7.41 15.46 8.08
CA ILE A 59 -8.63 14.78 8.51
C ILE A 59 -8.30 13.57 9.38
N LEU A 60 -7.34 12.74 8.96
CA LEU A 60 -6.91 11.57 9.72
C LEU A 60 -6.28 11.96 11.07
N MET A 61 -5.42 12.96 11.11
CA MET A 61 -4.77 13.41 12.34
C MET A 61 -5.76 14.01 13.34
N ALA A 62 -6.87 14.58 12.88
CA ALA A 62 -7.94 15.12 13.71
C ALA A 62 -8.92 14.04 14.21
N ASP A 63 -8.95 12.85 13.60
CA ASP A 63 -9.88 11.79 13.97
C ASP A 63 -9.40 11.02 15.21
N LYS A 64 -10.18 11.08 16.29
CA LYS A 64 -9.86 10.39 17.55
C LYS A 64 -9.69 8.89 17.42
N ARG A 65 -10.38 8.26 16.44
CA ARG A 65 -10.30 6.82 16.18
C ARG A 65 -8.91 6.39 15.71
N VAL A 66 -8.18 7.27 15.06
CA VAL A 66 -6.83 7.00 14.54
C VAL A 66 -5.82 6.72 15.66
N LYS A 67 -6.07 7.21 16.90
CA LYS A 67 -5.19 6.94 18.04
C LYS A 67 -5.03 5.46 18.39
N ILE A 68 -6.02 4.63 18.02
CA ILE A 68 -6.03 3.18 18.27
C ILE A 68 -5.21 2.45 17.19
N TYR A 69 -5.02 3.08 16.02
CA TYR A 69 -4.39 2.48 14.86
C TYR A 69 -3.09 3.22 14.50
N SER A 70 -1.98 2.75 15.06
CA SER A 70 -0.66 3.34 14.84
C SER A 70 -0.21 3.35 13.39
N ASP A 71 -0.62 2.33 12.61
CA ASP A 71 -0.38 2.21 11.17
C ASP A 71 -1.12 3.30 10.37
N VAL A 72 -2.36 3.63 10.73
CA VAL A 72 -3.12 4.74 10.14
C VAL A 72 -2.48 6.09 10.50
N MET A 73 -2.01 6.25 11.74
CA MET A 73 -1.29 7.45 12.16
C MET A 73 0.01 7.62 11.37
N THR A 74 0.78 6.54 11.19
CA THR A 74 2.00 6.53 10.37
C THR A 74 1.69 6.94 8.93
N PHE A 75 0.63 6.40 8.34
CA PHE A 75 0.16 6.79 7.02
C PHE A 75 -0.19 8.28 6.95
N ALA A 76 -0.96 8.80 7.93
CA ALA A 76 -1.33 10.21 7.99
C ALA A 76 -0.10 11.14 8.04
N PHE A 77 0.92 10.79 8.83
CA PHE A 77 2.18 11.52 8.85
C PHE A 77 2.95 11.44 7.54
N TRP A 78 2.90 10.28 6.88
CA TRP A 78 3.63 10.04 5.64
C TRP A 78 3.08 10.88 4.46
N ILE A 79 1.77 11.10 4.40
CA ILE A 79 1.13 11.90 3.34
C ILE A 79 1.01 13.40 3.65
N ARG A 80 1.57 13.88 4.77
CA ARG A 80 1.58 15.31 5.08
C ARG A 80 2.47 16.10 4.12
N LYS A 81 2.14 17.36 3.91
CA LYS A 81 2.83 18.27 2.97
C LYS A 81 4.35 18.22 3.09
N ALA A 82 4.88 18.34 4.32
CA ALA A 82 6.33 18.37 4.55
C ALA A 82 7.05 17.09 4.08
N ASN A 83 6.43 15.93 4.24
CA ASN A 83 7.02 14.66 3.78
C ASN A 83 6.89 14.50 2.26
N ILE A 84 5.75 14.90 1.68
CA ILE A 84 5.57 14.90 0.21
C ILE A 84 6.61 15.81 -0.45
N GLU A 85 6.87 16.99 0.10
CA GLU A 85 7.93 17.88 -0.39
C GLU A 85 9.31 17.23 -0.30
N GLN A 86 9.58 16.46 0.76
CA GLN A 86 10.84 15.71 0.88
C GLN A 86 10.93 14.60 -0.18
N LEU A 87 9.85 13.85 -0.42
CA LEU A 87 9.78 12.85 -1.50
C LEU A 87 10.02 13.49 -2.86
N LYS A 88 9.38 14.63 -3.13
CA LYS A 88 9.55 15.40 -4.36
C LYS A 88 11.01 15.82 -4.59
N ARG A 89 11.71 16.30 -3.55
CA ARG A 89 13.14 16.64 -3.63
C ARG A 89 14.04 15.43 -3.96
N ARG A 90 13.65 14.24 -3.49
CA ARG A 90 14.35 12.99 -3.81
C ARG A 90 14.06 12.49 -5.22
N PHE A 91 12.94 12.87 -5.79
CA PHE A 91 12.57 12.58 -7.17
C PHE A 91 13.35 13.50 -8.10
N LYS A 92 14.61 13.15 -8.37
CA LYS A 92 15.50 13.93 -9.23
C LYS A 92 15.02 13.88 -10.67
N ARG A 93 14.77 15.06 -11.26
CA ARG A 93 14.58 15.26 -12.71
C ARG A 93 15.82 15.92 -13.28
N LYS A 94 16.10 15.63 -14.54
CA LYS A 94 16.98 16.53 -15.35
C LYS A 94 16.13 17.71 -15.79
N ASP A 95 16.72 18.89 -15.86
CA ASP A 95 15.99 20.15 -16.10
C ASP A 95 15.16 20.16 -17.42
N ASN A 96 15.53 19.33 -18.38
CA ASN A 96 14.86 19.23 -19.69
C ASN A 96 13.98 17.98 -19.85
N ASP A 97 13.77 17.17 -18.81
CA ASP A 97 12.94 15.97 -18.90
C ASP A 97 11.45 16.30 -18.70
N ILE A 98 10.62 15.90 -19.66
CA ILE A 98 9.17 15.85 -19.50
C ILE A 98 8.85 14.50 -18.84
N CYS A 99 8.27 14.54 -17.63
CA CYS A 99 7.87 13.35 -16.89
C CYS A 99 6.36 13.37 -16.68
N LEU A 100 5.69 12.33 -17.13
CA LEU A 100 4.23 12.19 -17.05
C LEU A 100 3.87 10.83 -16.45
N GLY A 101 2.69 10.73 -15.87
CA GLY A 101 2.11 9.44 -15.51
C GLY A 101 2.00 8.53 -16.74
N LYS A 102 1.90 7.23 -16.51
CA LYS A 102 1.82 6.25 -17.59
C LYS A 102 0.38 5.99 -18.04
N GLY A 103 -0.60 6.25 -17.18
CA GLY A 103 -2.02 6.02 -17.49
C GLY A 103 -2.78 5.41 -16.31
N LEU A 104 -3.56 4.35 -16.57
CA LEU A 104 -4.37 3.67 -15.58
C LEU A 104 -3.55 2.61 -14.82
N ALA A 105 -3.44 2.77 -13.51
CA ALA A 105 -2.81 1.80 -12.63
C ALA A 105 -3.86 0.94 -11.91
N PHE A 106 -3.75 -0.38 -12.04
CA PHE A 106 -4.54 -1.34 -11.28
C PHE A 106 -3.68 -1.96 -10.17
N HIS A 107 -4.08 -1.74 -8.92
CA HIS A 107 -3.37 -2.20 -7.73
C HIS A 107 -4.17 -3.29 -7.03
N ILE A 108 -3.51 -4.39 -6.72
CA ILE A 108 -4.05 -5.48 -5.90
C ILE A 108 -3.30 -5.44 -4.57
N ALA A 109 -3.98 -4.92 -3.53
CA ALA A 109 -3.40 -4.79 -2.20
C ALA A 109 -3.38 -6.15 -1.46
N PRO A 110 -2.43 -6.35 -0.53
CA PRO A 110 -2.33 -7.57 0.26
C PRO A 110 -3.47 -7.63 1.28
N SER A 111 -3.90 -8.85 1.62
CA SER A 111 -5.01 -9.09 2.54
C SER A 111 -4.65 -8.95 4.02
N ASN A 112 -3.36 -8.98 4.36
CA ASN A 112 -2.85 -9.02 5.73
C ASN A 112 -2.33 -7.68 6.26
N VAL A 113 -2.16 -6.67 5.40
CA VAL A 113 -1.67 -5.33 5.76
C VAL A 113 -2.72 -4.29 5.39
N PRO A 114 -3.63 -3.93 6.32
CA PRO A 114 -4.84 -3.18 6.01
C PRO A 114 -4.60 -1.76 5.46
N VAL A 115 -3.44 -1.14 5.74
CA VAL A 115 -3.12 0.23 5.31
C VAL A 115 -2.34 0.26 3.99
N ASN A 116 -1.82 -0.89 3.51
CA ASN A 116 -0.96 -0.93 2.33
C ASN A 116 -1.65 -0.40 1.05
N PHE A 117 -2.96 -0.66 0.89
CA PHE A 117 -3.73 -0.13 -0.26
C PHE A 117 -3.60 1.39 -0.40
N ALA A 118 -3.57 2.09 0.73
CA ALA A 118 -3.50 3.55 0.76
C ALA A 118 -2.10 4.05 0.36
N PHE A 119 -1.03 3.39 0.82
CA PHE A 119 0.32 3.68 0.36
C PHE A 119 0.47 3.45 -1.15
N SER A 120 -0.05 2.33 -1.66
CA SER A 120 -0.01 2.00 -3.08
C SER A 120 -0.76 3.03 -3.93
N LEU A 121 -1.97 3.43 -3.50
CA LEU A 121 -2.75 4.50 -4.12
C LEU A 121 -1.99 5.82 -4.17
N VAL A 122 -1.41 6.25 -3.05
CA VAL A 122 -0.70 7.53 -2.95
C VAL A 122 0.48 7.58 -3.90
N VAL A 123 1.25 6.49 -4.01
CA VAL A 123 2.37 6.41 -4.98
C VAL A 123 1.84 6.55 -6.41
N GLY A 124 0.75 5.84 -6.75
CA GLY A 124 0.13 5.95 -8.06
C GLY A 124 -0.35 7.37 -8.39
N LEU A 125 -0.98 8.06 -7.44
CA LEU A 125 -1.42 9.46 -7.59
C LEU A 125 -0.25 10.42 -7.72
N LEU A 126 0.78 10.31 -6.85
CA LEU A 126 1.97 11.16 -6.87
C LEU A 126 2.79 11.00 -8.15
N THR A 127 2.68 9.85 -8.82
CA THR A 127 3.33 9.60 -10.11
C THR A 127 2.45 9.98 -11.31
N GLY A 128 1.30 10.62 -11.08
CA GLY A 128 0.46 11.23 -12.13
C GLY A 128 -0.52 10.27 -12.83
N ASN A 129 -0.80 9.11 -12.22
CA ASN A 129 -1.68 8.09 -12.78
C ASN A 129 -3.12 8.19 -12.26
N SER A 130 -4.10 7.67 -13.01
CA SER A 130 -5.39 7.24 -12.49
C SER A 130 -5.26 5.86 -11.85
N ASN A 131 -6.05 5.57 -10.80
CA ASN A 131 -5.78 4.42 -9.95
C ASN A 131 -7.06 3.66 -9.60
N ILE A 132 -7.07 2.36 -9.88
CA ILE A 132 -8.05 1.40 -9.38
C ILE A 132 -7.32 0.56 -8.32
N VAL A 133 -7.79 0.56 -7.09
CA VAL A 133 -7.16 -0.19 -6.01
C VAL A 133 -8.15 -1.19 -5.43
N ARG A 134 -7.85 -2.49 -5.59
CA ARG A 134 -8.55 -3.54 -4.88
C ARG A 134 -8.07 -3.56 -3.43
N VAL A 135 -8.96 -3.18 -2.53
CA VAL A 135 -8.69 -3.23 -1.08
C VAL A 135 -8.88 -4.67 -0.55
N PRO A 136 -8.36 -5.00 0.65
CA PRO A 136 -8.61 -6.30 1.28
C PRO A 136 -10.09 -6.68 1.31
N SER A 137 -10.41 -7.94 1.04
CA SER A 137 -11.80 -8.45 1.14
C SER A 137 -12.30 -8.43 2.58
N LYS A 138 -11.41 -8.73 3.55
CA LYS A 138 -11.71 -8.63 4.98
C LYS A 138 -11.94 -7.17 5.38
N GLU A 139 -12.94 -6.95 6.20
CA GLU A 139 -13.21 -5.62 6.76
C GLU A 139 -12.24 -5.27 7.87
N PHE A 140 -11.62 -4.11 7.75
CA PHE A 140 -10.70 -3.54 8.73
C PHE A 140 -11.14 -2.13 9.09
N GLY A 141 -11.08 -1.78 10.36
CA GLY A 141 -11.34 -0.42 10.84
C GLY A 141 -10.43 0.62 10.20
N GLN A 142 -9.17 0.27 9.95
CA GLN A 142 -8.19 1.11 9.27
C GLN A 142 -8.63 1.48 7.85
N VAL A 143 -9.10 0.51 7.07
CA VAL A 143 -9.63 0.73 5.71
C VAL A 143 -10.79 1.71 5.74
N LYS A 144 -11.76 1.47 6.64
CA LYS A 144 -12.94 2.33 6.81
C LYS A 144 -12.56 3.78 7.13
N ILE A 145 -11.69 3.99 8.12
CA ILE A 145 -11.25 5.32 8.56
C ILE A 145 -10.54 6.07 7.42
N ILE A 146 -9.64 5.41 6.69
CA ILE A 146 -8.91 6.02 5.57
C ILE A 146 -9.85 6.37 4.43
N VAL A 147 -10.77 5.47 4.06
CA VAL A 147 -11.76 5.70 3.00
C VAL A 147 -12.67 6.88 3.35
N GLU A 148 -13.19 6.94 4.58
CA GLU A 148 -14.02 8.06 5.06
C GLU A 148 -13.26 9.39 5.02
N ALA A 149 -11.98 9.40 5.37
CA ALA A 149 -11.14 10.61 5.29
C ALA A 149 -10.95 11.06 3.83
N MET A 150 -10.70 10.13 2.91
CA MET A 150 -10.60 10.44 1.48
C MET A 150 -11.91 10.96 0.93
N GLN A 151 -13.05 10.31 1.25
CA GLN A 151 -14.38 10.76 0.83
C GLN A 151 -14.66 12.19 1.30
N LYS A 152 -14.37 12.51 2.58
CA LYS A 152 -14.53 13.86 3.13
C LYS A 152 -13.68 14.88 2.38
N ALA A 153 -12.43 14.54 2.05
CA ALA A 153 -11.56 15.44 1.30
C ALA A 153 -12.09 15.66 -0.13
N LEU A 154 -12.60 14.62 -0.80
CA LEU A 154 -13.16 14.68 -2.16
C LEU A 154 -14.46 15.50 -2.26
N LEU A 155 -15.17 15.73 -1.15
CA LEU A 155 -16.33 16.62 -1.13
C LEU A 155 -15.96 18.10 -1.32
N LYS A 156 -14.70 18.47 -1.08
CA LYS A 156 -14.23 19.84 -1.28
C LYS A 156 -14.14 20.17 -2.77
N PRO A 157 -14.68 21.33 -3.22
CA PRO A 157 -14.71 21.71 -4.62
C PRO A 157 -13.35 21.67 -5.31
N GLU A 158 -12.29 22.08 -4.61
CA GLU A 158 -10.92 22.11 -5.11
C GLU A 158 -10.35 20.73 -5.49
N TYR A 159 -10.87 19.65 -4.88
CA TYR A 159 -10.41 18.27 -5.11
C TYR A 159 -11.38 17.42 -5.93
N ARG A 160 -12.48 18.00 -6.43
CA ARG A 160 -13.48 17.26 -7.22
C ARG A 160 -12.88 16.55 -8.44
N GLU A 161 -11.89 17.15 -9.08
CA GLU A 161 -11.19 16.55 -10.22
C GLU A 161 -10.46 15.25 -9.80
N ILE A 162 -9.86 15.23 -8.61
CA ILE A 162 -9.11 14.06 -8.10
C ILE A 162 -10.01 12.83 -7.94
N ASN A 163 -11.30 13.02 -7.69
CA ASN A 163 -12.27 11.93 -7.58
C ASN A 163 -12.29 11.05 -8.83
N SER A 164 -12.10 11.62 -10.02
CA SER A 164 -12.06 10.86 -11.28
C SER A 164 -10.80 9.98 -11.40
N TYR A 165 -9.76 10.26 -10.64
CA TYR A 165 -8.49 9.53 -10.66
C TYR A 165 -8.40 8.40 -9.62
N ILE A 166 -9.47 8.19 -8.84
CA ILE A 166 -9.47 7.21 -7.74
C ILE A 166 -10.69 6.29 -7.84
N ALA A 167 -10.44 4.98 -7.87
CA ALA A 167 -11.45 3.97 -7.59
C ALA A 167 -10.92 3.01 -6.52
N LEU A 168 -11.59 2.97 -5.37
CA LEU A 168 -11.35 1.98 -4.33
C LEU A 168 -12.44 0.93 -4.39
N ILE A 169 -12.06 -0.30 -4.66
CA ILE A 169 -12.98 -1.39 -4.98
C ILE A 169 -12.74 -2.60 -4.08
N ARG A 170 -13.81 -3.35 -3.84
CA ARG A 170 -13.77 -4.63 -3.15
C ARG A 170 -14.57 -5.66 -3.92
N TYR A 171 -14.02 -6.84 -4.12
CA TYR A 171 -14.66 -8.01 -4.69
C TYR A 171 -13.95 -9.27 -4.22
N GLU A 172 -14.67 -10.38 -4.18
CA GLU A 172 -14.10 -11.68 -3.88
C GLU A 172 -13.16 -12.16 -5.00
N ARG A 173 -12.50 -13.30 -4.82
CA ARG A 173 -11.65 -13.86 -5.88
C ARG A 173 -12.49 -14.15 -7.12
N ASP A 174 -12.39 -13.31 -8.11
CA ASP A 174 -13.09 -13.42 -9.38
C ASP A 174 -12.12 -13.18 -10.54
N ARG A 175 -11.91 -14.22 -11.35
CA ARG A 175 -10.99 -14.17 -12.48
C ARG A 175 -11.50 -13.27 -13.60
N GLN A 176 -12.83 -13.16 -13.79
CA GLN A 176 -13.39 -12.34 -14.86
C GLN A 176 -13.18 -10.86 -14.55
N ILE A 177 -13.41 -10.45 -13.30
CA ILE A 177 -13.13 -9.08 -12.87
C ILE A 177 -11.63 -8.78 -13.01
N ASN A 178 -10.75 -9.70 -12.57
CA ASN A 178 -9.30 -9.53 -12.74
C ASN A 178 -8.90 -9.40 -14.22
N ASN A 179 -9.50 -10.18 -15.12
CA ASN A 179 -9.26 -10.10 -16.55
C ASN A 179 -9.64 -8.72 -17.12
N VAL A 180 -10.83 -8.23 -16.77
CA VAL A 180 -11.31 -6.91 -17.22
C VAL A 180 -10.37 -5.80 -16.75
N LEU A 181 -10.07 -5.75 -15.44
CA LEU A 181 -9.24 -4.70 -14.85
C LEU A 181 -7.78 -4.76 -15.33
N SER A 182 -7.22 -5.98 -15.47
CA SER A 182 -5.86 -6.16 -16.00
C SER A 182 -5.75 -5.71 -17.46
N LYS A 183 -6.74 -6.03 -18.28
CA LYS A 183 -6.79 -5.65 -19.71
C LYS A 183 -6.91 -4.14 -19.91
N MET A 184 -7.52 -3.44 -18.98
CA MET A 184 -7.70 -1.99 -19.02
C MET A 184 -6.46 -1.22 -18.58
N SER A 185 -5.52 -1.85 -17.84
CA SER A 185 -4.46 -1.16 -17.12
C SER A 185 -3.21 -0.91 -17.98
N ASP A 186 -2.57 0.23 -17.75
CA ASP A 186 -1.24 0.58 -18.24
C ASP A 186 -0.14 0.21 -17.24
N ILE A 187 -0.51 0.08 -15.96
CA ILE A 187 0.33 -0.42 -14.88
C ILE A 187 -0.49 -1.42 -14.06
N ARG A 188 0.09 -2.58 -13.76
CA ARG A 188 -0.46 -3.55 -12.81
C ARG A 188 0.49 -3.71 -11.62
N VAL A 189 0.02 -3.40 -10.41
CA VAL A 189 0.78 -3.50 -9.16
C VAL A 189 0.20 -4.63 -8.32
N ILE A 190 1.00 -5.65 -8.03
CA ILE A 190 0.56 -6.82 -7.27
C ILE A 190 1.36 -6.92 -5.98
N TRP A 191 0.65 -6.89 -4.84
CA TRP A 191 1.19 -7.18 -3.52
C TRP A 191 0.68 -8.55 -3.06
N GLY A 192 1.56 -9.52 -2.96
CA GLY A 192 1.17 -10.88 -2.55
C GLY A 192 2.29 -11.88 -2.70
N GLY A 193 2.11 -13.06 -2.14
CA GLY A 193 3.04 -14.17 -2.29
C GLY A 193 3.09 -14.70 -3.73
N ASP A 194 4.10 -15.53 -4.03
CA ASP A 194 4.39 -16.02 -5.37
C ASP A 194 3.18 -16.70 -6.02
N SER A 195 2.44 -17.53 -5.28
CA SER A 195 1.23 -18.19 -5.79
C SER A 195 0.12 -17.20 -6.20
N THR A 196 -0.03 -16.09 -5.45
CA THR A 196 -0.99 -15.03 -5.79
C THR A 196 -0.57 -14.29 -7.06
N ILE A 197 0.73 -14.02 -7.20
CA ILE A 197 1.29 -13.36 -8.38
C ILE A 197 1.09 -14.26 -9.61
N GLU A 198 1.38 -15.55 -9.50
CA GLU A 198 1.18 -16.53 -10.58
C GLU A 198 -0.30 -16.62 -10.98
N GLU A 199 -1.22 -16.71 -10.01
CA GLU A 199 -2.65 -16.72 -10.29
C GLU A 199 -3.09 -15.47 -11.07
N LEU A 200 -2.65 -14.29 -10.65
CA LEU A 200 -3.00 -13.03 -11.30
C LEU A 200 -2.38 -12.87 -12.69
N ARG A 201 -1.24 -13.49 -12.94
CA ARG A 201 -0.60 -13.53 -14.27
C ARG A 201 -1.38 -14.32 -15.31
N HIS A 202 -2.32 -15.18 -14.90
CA HIS A 202 -3.27 -15.78 -15.85
C HIS A 202 -4.25 -14.74 -16.44
N SER A 203 -4.39 -13.58 -15.83
CA SER A 203 -5.12 -12.45 -16.41
C SER A 203 -4.18 -11.64 -17.30
N ALA A 204 -4.41 -11.71 -18.61
CA ALA A 204 -3.57 -11.04 -19.60
C ALA A 204 -3.56 -9.52 -19.41
N ILE A 205 -2.40 -8.93 -19.61
CA ILE A 205 -2.20 -7.48 -19.64
C ILE A 205 -1.88 -7.01 -21.07
N PRO A 206 -2.17 -5.75 -21.42
CA PRO A 206 -1.75 -5.20 -22.71
C PRO A 206 -0.23 -5.26 -22.89
N PRO A 207 0.28 -5.38 -24.13
CA PRO A 207 1.73 -5.47 -24.39
C PRO A 207 2.55 -4.30 -23.84
N ARG A 208 1.94 -3.11 -23.71
CA ARG A 208 2.59 -1.90 -23.16
C ARG A 208 2.41 -1.75 -21.64
N CYS A 209 1.63 -2.62 -21.01
CA CYS A 209 1.43 -2.57 -19.58
C CYS A 209 2.73 -2.94 -18.84
N THR A 210 3.03 -2.20 -17.78
CA THR A 210 4.13 -2.53 -16.87
C THR A 210 3.58 -3.26 -15.66
N GLU A 211 4.10 -4.44 -15.35
CA GLU A 211 3.78 -5.14 -14.11
C GLU A 211 4.86 -4.88 -13.06
N ILE A 212 4.44 -4.53 -11.85
CA ILE A 212 5.29 -4.35 -10.67
C ILE A 212 4.78 -5.32 -9.60
N THR A 213 5.64 -6.22 -9.16
CA THR A 213 5.28 -7.22 -8.16
C THR A 213 6.08 -7.02 -6.87
N PHE A 214 5.37 -7.10 -5.75
CA PHE A 214 5.93 -7.11 -4.40
C PHE A 214 5.63 -8.46 -3.77
N ALA A 215 6.46 -9.44 -4.13
CA ALA A 215 6.38 -10.80 -3.61
C ALA A 215 6.83 -10.85 -2.14
N ASP A 216 6.47 -11.93 -1.45
CA ASP A 216 6.95 -12.19 -0.11
C ASP A 216 8.48 -12.23 -0.08
N ARG A 217 9.04 -11.64 0.96
CA ARG A 217 10.48 -11.58 1.18
C ARG A 217 10.80 -11.98 2.61
N TYR A 218 11.94 -12.64 2.75
CA TYR A 218 12.55 -12.87 4.05
C TYR A 218 13.58 -11.78 4.29
N SER A 219 13.36 -10.97 5.32
CA SER A 219 14.32 -9.97 5.75
C SER A 219 15.20 -10.52 6.86
N LEU A 220 16.45 -10.11 6.87
CA LEU A 220 17.40 -10.42 7.92
C LEU A 220 18.05 -9.12 8.41
N ALA A 221 18.54 -9.16 9.65
CA ALA A 221 19.38 -8.12 10.22
C ALA A 221 20.82 -8.63 10.33
N VAL A 222 21.79 -7.80 10.02
CA VAL A 222 23.21 -8.08 10.28
C VAL A 222 23.69 -7.10 11.33
N ILE A 223 24.22 -7.61 12.43
CA ILE A 223 24.73 -6.80 13.54
C ILE A 223 26.18 -7.16 13.80
N ASP A 224 27.07 -6.15 13.71
CA ASP A 224 28.44 -6.31 14.18
C ASP A 224 28.50 -6.18 15.69
N ALA A 225 28.94 -7.26 16.37
CA ALA A 225 28.94 -7.37 17.81
C ALA A 225 29.90 -6.37 18.47
N ASP A 226 31.08 -6.19 17.89
CA ASP A 226 32.09 -5.31 18.48
C ASP A 226 31.66 -3.84 18.37
N VAL A 227 31.07 -3.46 17.21
CA VAL A 227 30.48 -2.12 17.00
C VAL A 227 29.27 -1.92 17.94
N TYR A 228 28.37 -2.90 18.03
CA TYR A 228 27.19 -2.81 18.90
C TYR A 228 27.56 -2.61 20.37
N LEU A 229 28.56 -3.33 20.87
CA LEU A 229 29.04 -3.17 22.25
C LEU A 229 29.61 -1.78 22.52
N GLY A 230 30.21 -1.14 21.50
CA GLY A 230 30.72 0.23 21.56
C GLY A 230 29.66 1.33 21.54
N ILE A 231 28.42 1.04 21.09
CA ILE A 231 27.34 2.03 21.04
C ILE A 231 26.88 2.42 22.44
N LYS A 232 26.76 3.71 22.74
CA LYS A 232 26.24 4.22 24.00
C LYS A 232 24.73 4.04 24.13
N GLU A 233 23.97 4.28 23.07
CA GLU A 233 22.50 4.30 23.04
C GLU A 233 21.92 2.92 22.67
N LYS A 234 22.24 1.87 23.43
CA LYS A 234 21.76 0.51 23.16
C LYS A 234 20.22 0.38 23.24
N ASP A 235 19.60 1.15 24.14
CA ASP A 235 18.13 1.18 24.26
C ASP A 235 17.46 1.68 22.98
N ARG A 236 18.06 2.64 22.31
CA ARG A 236 17.58 3.13 21.00
C ARG A 236 17.68 2.08 19.89
N VAL A 237 18.73 1.26 19.94
CA VAL A 237 18.86 0.13 18.98
C VAL A 237 17.77 -0.89 19.24
N ALA A 238 17.50 -1.23 20.50
CA ALA A 238 16.43 -2.14 20.89
C ALA A 238 15.04 -1.56 20.48
N GLU A 239 14.81 -0.26 20.67
CA GLU A 239 13.56 0.39 20.26
C GLU A 239 13.36 0.39 18.74
N ASN A 240 14.40 0.68 17.97
CA ASN A 240 14.34 0.61 16.52
C ASN A 240 14.03 -0.83 16.05
N PHE A 241 14.68 -1.82 16.63
CA PHE A 241 14.43 -3.22 16.32
C PHE A 241 13.01 -3.66 16.73
N TYR A 242 12.50 -3.17 17.87
CA TYR A 242 11.11 -3.37 18.27
C TYR A 242 10.14 -2.83 17.23
N ASN A 243 10.39 -1.61 16.74
CA ASN A 243 9.56 -0.97 15.73
C ASN A 243 9.58 -1.74 14.40
N ASP A 244 10.71 -2.31 14.02
CA ASP A 244 10.85 -3.10 12.79
C ASP A 244 10.22 -4.50 12.89
N THR A 245 9.96 -5.00 14.11
CA THR A 245 9.51 -6.38 14.35
C THR A 245 8.18 -6.45 15.09
N TYR A 246 8.18 -6.17 16.38
CA TYR A 246 7.04 -6.35 17.29
C TYR A 246 5.88 -5.41 17.00
N PHE A 247 6.17 -4.19 16.56
CA PHE A 247 5.15 -3.19 16.24
C PHE A 247 4.15 -3.66 15.17
N SER A 248 4.60 -4.47 14.21
CA SER A 248 3.78 -5.07 13.15
C SER A 248 3.51 -6.56 13.37
N ASP A 249 3.78 -7.13 14.56
CA ASP A 249 3.70 -8.56 14.85
C ASP A 249 4.49 -9.43 13.85
N GLN A 250 5.60 -8.92 13.34
CA GLN A 250 6.41 -9.54 12.27
C GLN A 250 5.66 -9.79 10.95
N ASN A 251 4.52 -9.14 10.72
CA ASN A 251 3.75 -9.30 9.49
C ASN A 251 4.30 -8.47 8.32
N ALA A 252 5.14 -7.46 8.59
CA ALA A 252 5.77 -6.70 7.53
C ALA A 252 6.86 -7.52 6.82
N CYS A 253 6.91 -7.45 5.49
CA CYS A 253 7.95 -8.12 4.70
C CYS A 253 9.37 -7.61 5.03
N THR A 254 9.48 -6.41 5.62
CA THR A 254 10.73 -5.78 6.08
C THR A 254 11.12 -6.20 7.49
N SER A 255 10.25 -6.89 8.23
CA SER A 255 10.57 -7.34 9.59
C SER A 255 11.63 -8.46 9.54
N PRO A 256 12.81 -8.29 10.15
CA PRO A 256 13.84 -9.30 10.15
C PRO A 256 13.38 -10.55 10.91
N ARG A 257 13.51 -11.71 10.27
CA ARG A 257 13.20 -13.02 10.84
C ARG A 257 14.44 -13.73 11.35
N VAL A 258 15.61 -13.29 10.92
CA VAL A 258 16.91 -13.83 11.30
C VAL A 258 17.86 -12.69 11.63
N ILE A 259 18.66 -12.83 12.67
CA ILE A 259 19.75 -11.92 12.99
C ILE A 259 21.07 -12.67 12.78
N ILE A 260 21.92 -12.13 11.93
CA ILE A 260 23.28 -12.61 11.71
C ILE A 260 24.23 -11.74 12.54
N TRP A 261 24.98 -12.34 13.42
CA TRP A 261 25.97 -11.66 14.23
C TRP A 261 27.36 -11.83 13.63
N THR A 262 28.07 -10.71 13.41
CA THR A 262 29.47 -10.66 12.98
C THR A 262 30.36 -10.15 14.12
N GLY A 263 31.66 -10.08 13.92
CA GLY A 263 32.62 -9.63 14.93
C GLY A 263 33.08 -10.73 15.89
N LYS A 264 33.85 -10.36 16.92
CA LYS A 264 34.47 -11.32 17.85
C LYS A 264 33.62 -11.59 19.09
N LYS A 265 33.01 -10.56 19.68
CA LYS A 265 32.29 -10.63 20.97
C LYS A 265 30.80 -10.94 20.80
N LYS A 266 30.46 -11.93 19.97
CA LYS A 266 29.08 -12.22 19.58
C LYS A 266 28.17 -12.59 20.74
N GLU A 267 28.63 -13.45 21.65
CA GLU A 267 27.79 -13.94 22.75
C GLU A 267 27.49 -12.82 23.76
N GLU A 268 28.50 -12.01 24.09
CA GLU A 268 28.33 -10.84 24.96
C GLU A 268 27.31 -9.84 24.34
N ALA A 269 27.47 -9.56 23.05
CA ALA A 269 26.59 -8.65 22.33
C ALA A 269 25.15 -9.17 22.24
N LYS A 270 24.96 -10.47 21.98
CA LYS A 270 23.63 -11.12 21.99
C LYS A 270 22.95 -10.97 23.34
N GLN A 271 23.66 -11.29 24.42
CA GLN A 271 23.08 -11.18 25.74
C GLN A 271 22.59 -9.78 26.04
N VAL A 272 23.42 -8.76 25.85
CA VAL A 272 23.07 -7.36 26.09
C VAL A 272 21.90 -6.92 25.19
N PHE A 273 21.90 -7.33 23.93
CA PHE A 273 20.83 -6.96 22.99
C PHE A 273 19.48 -7.57 23.38
N TRP A 274 19.45 -8.88 23.68
CA TRP A 274 18.23 -9.57 24.03
C TRP A 274 17.67 -9.12 25.39
N GLU A 275 18.53 -8.83 26.38
CA GLU A 275 18.09 -8.26 27.66
C GLU A 275 17.40 -6.90 27.47
N LYS A 276 18.00 -5.99 26.67
CA LYS A 276 17.41 -4.69 26.36
C LYS A 276 16.09 -4.81 25.61
N LEU A 277 16.05 -5.66 24.59
CA LEU A 277 14.83 -5.89 23.82
C LEU A 277 13.73 -6.53 24.65
N TYR A 278 14.08 -7.52 25.50
CA TYR A 278 13.13 -8.19 26.40
C TYR A 278 12.45 -7.19 27.34
N THR A 279 13.23 -6.35 28.01
CA THR A 279 12.70 -5.31 28.89
C THR A 279 11.70 -4.39 28.18
N LEU A 280 12.00 -4.01 26.94
CA LEU A 280 11.12 -3.17 26.14
C LEU A 280 9.85 -3.90 25.70
N VAL A 281 9.98 -5.16 25.30
CA VAL A 281 8.86 -6.01 24.88
C VAL A 281 7.88 -6.26 26.03
N GLU A 282 8.37 -6.57 27.24
CA GLU A 282 7.50 -6.72 28.43
C GLU A 282 6.66 -5.48 28.72
N GLN A 283 7.20 -4.31 28.48
CA GLN A 283 6.51 -3.04 28.77
C GLN A 283 5.49 -2.65 27.70
N LYS A 284 5.77 -2.94 26.42
CA LYS A 284 5.02 -2.37 25.30
C LYS A 284 4.20 -3.38 24.51
N TYR A 285 4.55 -4.68 24.54
CA TYR A 285 3.97 -5.66 23.64
C TYR A 285 2.95 -6.55 24.34
N VAL A 286 1.70 -6.51 23.86
CA VAL A 286 0.64 -7.41 24.35
C VAL A 286 0.69 -8.72 23.57
N PHE A 287 1.21 -9.76 24.20
CA PHE A 287 1.28 -11.08 23.61
C PHE A 287 -0.09 -11.76 23.55
N GLN A 288 -0.52 -12.15 22.35
CA GLN A 288 -1.76 -12.90 22.15
C GLN A 288 -1.45 -14.40 22.02
N PRO A 289 -2.13 -15.30 22.76
CA PRO A 289 -1.86 -16.74 22.74
C PRO A 289 -1.91 -17.37 21.35
N ILE A 290 -2.82 -16.92 20.47
CA ILE A 290 -2.92 -17.41 19.10
C ILE A 290 -1.63 -17.20 18.29
N LYS A 291 -0.85 -16.17 18.62
CA LYS A 291 0.41 -15.89 17.94
C LYS A 291 1.50 -16.89 18.30
N ALA A 292 1.47 -17.44 19.51
CA ALA A 292 2.38 -18.52 19.91
C ALA A 292 2.15 -19.77 19.05
N ILE A 293 0.87 -20.11 18.84
CA ILE A 293 0.48 -21.26 18.01
C ILE A 293 0.93 -21.06 16.58
N ASN A 294 0.66 -19.87 15.99
CA ASN A 294 1.08 -19.55 14.63
C ASN A 294 2.59 -19.57 14.44
N LYS A 295 3.33 -19.10 15.45
CA LYS A 295 4.80 -19.10 15.42
C LYS A 295 5.36 -20.52 15.51
N LEU A 296 4.78 -21.36 16.35
CA LEU A 296 5.17 -22.78 16.48
C LEU A 296 4.94 -23.53 15.15
N THR A 297 3.75 -23.38 14.56
CA THR A 297 3.41 -24.01 13.27
C THR A 297 4.25 -23.50 12.10
N SER A 298 4.80 -22.27 12.17
CA SER A 298 5.69 -21.75 11.13
C SER A 298 7.16 -22.16 11.33
N ALA A 299 7.52 -22.67 12.52
CA ALA A 299 8.88 -23.11 12.84
C ALA A 299 9.07 -24.62 12.65
N CYS A 300 8.00 -25.40 12.58
CA CYS A 300 7.96 -26.82 12.23
C CYS A 300 7.75 -27.05 10.74
#